data_bb4b8fdd196f2ee204c4f6fe087846e2
#
_entry.id   bb4b8fdd196f2ee204c4f6fe087846e2
#
_cell.length_a   1.000
_cell.length_b   1.000
_cell.length_c   1.000
_cell.angle_alpha   90.00
_cell.angle_beta   90.00
_cell.angle_gamma   90.00
#
_symmetry.space_group_name_H-M   'P 1'
#
loop_
_entity.id
_entity.type
_entity.pdbx_description
1 polymer ?
#
loop_
_entity_poly.entity_id
_entity_poly.type
_entity_poly.pdbx_seq_one_letter_code
_entity_poly.pdbx_strand_id
1 'polypeptide(L)'
;MVKVLVAGAAGRMGQQLIKKIQEMPDLQLAGAFEAEGHAAIGRDAGELCGLGSLGIPISAGLEPVLDQGDVLIDFTFHKASIAFARLAAQRGLAMVIGTTGMTESEEAELKELASSSFPCVHTSNMAVGVNVLFKLVEKTARALGDAYDVEIVEAHHRMKKDAPSGTAITLGKMAAAGLGRDFDAVAVKERNGIIGARTDKEIGIQSIRGGDIVGEHRVLFAGIGECLEINHRASSRDHFANGAALAAAWVVGKANGMYTMFDVLNLKDL
;
A
#
# COMPACT_ATOMS: atom_id res chain seq x y z
N MET A 1 5.34 6.61 -23.12
CA MET A 1 5.75 5.72 -22.00
C MET A 1 6.19 6.61 -20.84
N VAL A 2 5.70 6.30 -19.65
CA VAL A 2 6.09 6.97 -18.41
C VAL A 2 7.43 6.41 -17.94
N LYS A 3 8.40 7.29 -17.67
CA LYS A 3 9.73 6.93 -17.20
C LYS A 3 9.73 6.78 -15.68
N VAL A 4 10.01 5.56 -15.21
CA VAL A 4 9.92 5.20 -13.80
C VAL A 4 11.30 5.09 -13.18
N LEU A 5 11.47 5.71 -12.01
CA LEU A 5 12.59 5.50 -11.11
C LEU A 5 12.17 4.53 -9.99
N VAL A 6 13.04 3.62 -9.58
CA VAL A 6 12.77 2.65 -8.52
C VAL A 6 13.75 2.81 -7.38
N ALA A 7 13.24 3.13 -6.19
CA ALA A 7 14.01 3.18 -4.94
C ALA A 7 14.15 1.78 -4.33
N GLY A 8 15.30 1.49 -3.72
CA GLY A 8 15.56 0.20 -3.08
C GLY A 8 15.52 -0.97 -4.07
N ALA A 9 16.14 -0.77 -5.24
CA ALA A 9 16.06 -1.65 -6.41
C ALA A 9 16.51 -3.09 -6.15
N ALA A 10 17.45 -3.30 -5.24
CA ALA A 10 17.95 -4.63 -4.86
C ALA A 10 17.06 -5.32 -3.81
N GLY A 11 16.14 -4.59 -3.19
CA GLY A 11 15.19 -5.12 -2.23
C GLY A 11 14.11 -5.99 -2.87
N ARG A 12 13.38 -6.75 -2.04
CA ARG A 12 12.32 -7.65 -2.52
C ARG A 12 11.25 -6.94 -3.35
N MET A 13 10.79 -5.76 -2.91
CA MET A 13 9.80 -4.98 -3.66
C MET A 13 10.41 -4.30 -4.88
N GLY A 14 11.63 -3.75 -4.77
CA GLY A 14 12.33 -3.13 -5.90
C GLY A 14 12.47 -4.08 -7.10
N GLN A 15 12.91 -5.32 -6.85
CA GLN A 15 13.01 -6.34 -7.90
C GLN A 15 11.66 -6.69 -8.53
N GLN A 16 10.59 -6.79 -7.73
CA GLN A 16 9.24 -7.05 -8.26
C GLN A 16 8.73 -5.87 -9.10
N LEU A 17 8.99 -4.64 -8.66
CA LEU A 17 8.65 -3.43 -9.41
C LEU A 17 9.38 -3.40 -10.76
N ILE A 18 10.69 -3.65 -10.78
CA ILE A 18 11.48 -3.69 -12.02
C ILE A 18 10.90 -4.73 -12.99
N LYS A 19 10.60 -5.94 -12.52
CA LYS A 19 9.95 -6.97 -13.34
C LYS A 19 8.60 -6.50 -13.89
N LYS A 20 7.77 -5.92 -13.01
CA LYS A 20 6.44 -5.46 -13.42
C LYS A 20 6.49 -4.31 -14.43
N ILE A 21 7.40 -3.36 -14.26
CA ILE A 21 7.61 -2.26 -15.22
C ILE A 21 7.95 -2.80 -16.61
N GLN A 22 8.77 -3.85 -16.72
CA GLN A 22 9.11 -4.47 -18.01
C GLN A 22 7.93 -5.20 -18.68
N GLU A 23 6.91 -5.60 -17.92
CA GLU A 23 5.69 -6.23 -18.46
C GLU A 23 4.63 -5.22 -18.93
N MET A 24 4.73 -3.96 -18.51
CA MET A 24 3.73 -2.92 -18.79
C MET A 24 4.14 -2.04 -19.97
N PRO A 25 3.40 -2.04 -21.09
CA PRO A 25 3.80 -1.32 -22.32
C PRO A 25 3.86 0.20 -22.17
N ASP A 26 3.12 0.75 -21.18
CA ASP A 26 3.05 2.20 -20.94
C ASP A 26 4.15 2.72 -19.99
N LEU A 27 4.94 1.82 -19.39
CA LEU A 27 6.02 2.14 -18.47
C LEU A 27 7.40 1.81 -19.05
N GLN A 28 8.39 2.56 -18.62
CA GLN A 28 9.80 2.31 -18.92
C GLN A 28 10.64 2.50 -17.67
N LEU A 29 11.45 1.52 -17.29
CA LEU A 29 12.47 1.73 -16.25
C LEU A 29 13.50 2.73 -16.78
N ALA A 30 13.65 3.87 -16.12
CA ALA A 30 14.60 4.92 -16.50
C ALA A 30 15.78 5.02 -15.54
N GLY A 31 15.60 4.58 -14.30
CA GLY A 31 16.67 4.54 -13.31
C GLY A 31 16.29 3.66 -12.11
N ALA A 32 17.31 3.18 -11.44
CA ALA A 32 17.18 2.36 -10.25
C ALA A 32 18.29 2.73 -9.27
N PHE A 33 17.99 2.77 -7.99
CA PHE A 33 19.00 3.17 -7.01
C PHE A 33 18.87 2.46 -5.67
N GLU A 34 19.96 2.49 -4.92
CA GLU A 34 20.08 1.99 -3.55
C GLU A 34 20.73 3.03 -2.64
N ALA A 35 20.68 2.80 -1.33
CA ALA A 35 21.39 3.62 -0.36
C ALA A 35 22.91 3.53 -0.60
N GLU A 36 23.63 4.61 -0.30
CA GLU A 36 25.08 4.67 -0.42
C GLU A 36 25.76 3.47 0.28
N GLY A 37 26.79 2.92 -0.36
CA GLY A 37 27.52 1.77 0.15
C GLY A 37 26.86 0.41 -0.06
N HIS A 38 25.68 0.34 -0.69
CA HIS A 38 25.02 -0.93 -0.98
C HIS A 38 25.77 -1.73 -2.06
N ALA A 39 25.94 -3.05 -1.85
CA ALA A 39 26.74 -3.92 -2.72
C ALA A 39 26.20 -4.09 -4.16
N ALA A 40 24.95 -3.70 -4.40
CA ALA A 40 24.33 -3.75 -5.73
C ALA A 40 24.63 -2.52 -6.60
N ILE A 41 25.23 -1.45 -6.05
CA ILE A 41 25.59 -0.25 -6.81
C ILE A 41 26.54 -0.61 -7.96
N GLY A 42 26.24 -0.09 -9.15
CA GLY A 42 26.96 -0.37 -10.39
C GLY A 42 26.53 -1.65 -11.12
N ARG A 43 25.77 -2.55 -10.47
CA ARG A 43 25.20 -3.73 -11.14
C ARG A 43 24.03 -3.34 -12.03
N ASP A 44 23.80 -4.08 -13.11
CA ASP A 44 22.63 -3.88 -13.96
C ASP A 44 21.33 -4.31 -13.23
N ALA A 45 20.32 -3.45 -13.27
CA ALA A 45 19.03 -3.66 -12.61
C ALA A 45 18.29 -4.89 -13.17
N GLY A 46 18.38 -5.14 -14.46
CA GLY A 46 17.77 -6.30 -15.11
C GLY A 46 18.45 -7.61 -14.74
N GLU A 47 19.78 -7.64 -14.74
CA GLU A 47 20.55 -8.82 -14.33
C GLU A 47 20.27 -9.19 -12.88
N LEU A 48 20.14 -8.19 -12.00
CA LEU A 48 19.79 -8.41 -10.60
C LEU A 48 18.42 -9.08 -10.44
N CYS A 49 17.50 -8.79 -11.35
CA CYS A 49 16.14 -9.34 -11.36
C CYS A 49 15.98 -10.63 -12.17
N GLY A 50 17.05 -11.10 -12.85
CA GLY A 50 17.00 -12.27 -13.72
C GLY A 50 16.32 -12.04 -15.08
N LEU A 51 16.28 -10.79 -15.56
CA LEU A 51 15.70 -10.38 -16.83
C LEU A 51 16.73 -10.24 -17.99
N GLY A 52 18.00 -10.50 -17.69
CA GLY A 52 19.11 -10.10 -18.57
C GLY A 52 19.49 -8.64 -18.39
N SER A 53 20.44 -8.15 -19.19
CA SER A 53 20.89 -6.76 -19.08
C SER A 53 19.85 -5.79 -19.67
N LEU A 54 19.49 -4.78 -18.91
CA LEU A 54 18.65 -3.65 -19.34
C LEU A 54 19.48 -2.40 -19.64
N GLY A 55 20.80 -2.42 -19.39
CA GLY A 55 21.66 -1.26 -19.57
C GLY A 55 21.44 -0.17 -18.52
N ILE A 56 20.83 -0.50 -17.37
CA ILE A 56 20.47 0.44 -16.30
C ILE A 56 21.27 0.08 -15.04
N PRO A 57 22.40 0.75 -14.78
CA PRO A 57 23.18 0.52 -13.57
C PRO A 57 22.44 1.07 -12.34
N ILE A 58 22.48 0.33 -11.23
CA ILE A 58 21.96 0.79 -9.94
C ILE A 58 22.85 1.92 -9.42
N SER A 59 22.26 3.09 -9.21
CA SER A 59 22.97 4.28 -8.73
C SER A 59 23.06 4.33 -7.20
N ALA A 60 23.99 5.12 -6.67
CA ALA A 60 24.06 5.47 -5.25
C ALA A 60 23.14 6.68 -4.99
N GLY A 61 21.98 6.43 -4.40
CA GLY A 61 20.98 7.46 -4.13
C GLY A 61 20.18 7.91 -5.35
N LEU A 62 19.20 8.79 -5.10
CA LEU A 62 18.27 9.30 -6.11
C LEU A 62 18.90 10.37 -7.02
N GLU A 63 19.77 11.23 -6.48
CA GLU A 63 20.28 12.43 -7.18
C GLU A 63 20.88 12.13 -8.57
N PRO A 64 21.68 11.06 -8.79
CA PRO A 64 22.27 10.80 -10.11
C PRO A 64 21.25 10.42 -11.20
N VAL A 65 20.05 9.99 -10.81
CA VAL A 65 18.99 9.53 -11.73
C VAL A 65 17.74 10.42 -11.70
N LEU A 66 17.71 11.43 -10.83
CA LEU A 66 16.54 12.28 -10.57
C LEU A 66 15.92 12.88 -11.84
N ASP A 67 16.75 13.38 -12.76
CA ASP A 67 16.31 14.04 -13.99
C ASP A 67 15.96 13.04 -15.13
N GLN A 68 16.06 11.74 -14.89
CA GLN A 68 15.79 10.71 -15.90
C GLN A 68 14.35 10.20 -15.89
N GLY A 69 13.60 10.43 -14.79
CA GLY A 69 12.26 9.88 -14.60
C GLY A 69 11.15 10.91 -14.54
N ASP A 70 9.95 10.45 -14.81
CA ASP A 70 8.70 11.19 -14.64
C ASP A 70 8.04 10.89 -13.28
N VAL A 71 8.35 9.72 -12.71
CA VAL A 71 7.80 9.25 -11.42
C VAL A 71 8.78 8.38 -10.67
N LEU A 72 8.82 8.54 -9.34
CA LEU A 72 9.56 7.67 -8.41
C LEU A 72 8.59 6.72 -7.70
N ILE A 73 8.89 5.41 -7.73
CA ILE A 73 8.21 4.42 -6.87
C ILE A 73 9.12 4.07 -5.68
N ASP A 74 8.57 4.24 -4.47
CA ASP A 74 9.30 4.06 -3.21
C ASP A 74 8.59 3.08 -2.26
N PHE A 75 9.32 1.99 -1.89
CA PHE A 75 8.97 1.02 -0.85
C PHE A 75 10.16 0.78 0.07
N THR A 76 10.74 1.84 0.60
CA THR A 76 11.97 1.76 1.38
C THR A 76 11.73 1.93 2.88
N PHE A 77 12.08 3.07 3.42
CA PHE A 77 11.98 3.41 4.83
C PHE A 77 11.48 4.85 4.98
N HIS A 78 10.59 5.13 5.92
CA HIS A 78 9.89 6.41 6.03
C HIS A 78 10.80 7.65 6.01
N LYS A 79 11.97 7.61 6.69
CA LYS A 79 12.91 8.74 6.66
C LYS A 79 13.54 8.95 5.28
N ALA A 80 13.80 7.85 4.55
CA ALA A 80 14.30 7.95 3.18
C ALA A 80 13.21 8.49 2.24
N SER A 81 11.96 8.05 2.40
CA SER A 81 10.82 8.56 1.64
C SER A 81 10.69 10.09 1.75
N ILE A 82 10.85 10.66 2.94
CA ILE A 82 10.82 12.12 3.14
C ILE A 82 12.04 12.80 2.48
N ALA A 83 13.22 12.21 2.59
CA ALA A 83 14.40 12.74 1.89
C ALA A 83 14.18 12.74 0.36
N PHE A 84 13.61 11.69 -0.19
CA PHE A 84 13.27 11.62 -1.61
C PHE A 84 12.18 12.64 -1.98
N ALA A 85 11.16 12.85 -1.14
CA ALA A 85 10.12 13.85 -1.37
C ALA A 85 10.68 15.28 -1.44
N ARG A 86 11.69 15.61 -0.62
CA ARG A 86 12.39 16.91 -0.70
C ARG A 86 13.15 17.09 -2.02
N LEU A 87 13.79 16.02 -2.52
CA LEU A 87 14.46 16.06 -3.83
C LEU A 87 13.44 16.12 -4.98
N ALA A 88 12.38 15.34 -4.90
CA ALA A 88 11.29 15.34 -5.87
C ALA A 88 10.65 16.73 -6.01
N ALA A 89 10.47 17.45 -4.89
CA ALA A 89 9.91 18.81 -4.87
C ALA A 89 10.74 19.82 -5.68
N GLN A 90 12.05 19.62 -5.79
CA GLN A 90 12.94 20.51 -6.57
C GLN A 90 12.74 20.37 -8.09
N ARG A 91 12.14 19.27 -8.54
CA ARG A 91 11.98 18.92 -9.96
C ARG A 91 10.54 18.70 -10.38
N GLY A 92 9.60 18.75 -9.45
CA GLY A 92 8.20 18.37 -9.73
C GLY A 92 8.04 16.88 -10.07
N LEU A 93 8.96 16.01 -9.59
CA LEU A 93 8.93 14.59 -9.87
C LEU A 93 7.74 13.94 -9.15
N ALA A 94 6.84 13.30 -9.89
CA ALA A 94 5.74 12.56 -9.29
C ALA A 94 6.22 11.43 -8.38
N MET A 95 5.44 11.08 -7.35
CA MET A 95 5.81 9.99 -6.43
C MET A 95 4.68 8.99 -6.20
N VAL A 96 5.07 7.72 -6.06
CA VAL A 96 4.21 6.63 -5.58
C VAL A 96 4.88 6.01 -4.37
N ILE A 97 4.31 6.21 -3.18
CA ILE A 97 4.89 5.81 -1.91
C ILE A 97 4.07 4.70 -1.29
N GLY A 98 4.64 3.49 -1.26
CA GLY A 98 4.11 2.34 -0.53
C GLY A 98 4.82 2.08 0.81
N THR A 99 5.76 2.94 1.17
CA THR A 99 6.43 2.93 2.47
C THR A 99 5.43 3.28 3.57
N THR A 100 5.44 2.51 4.65
CA THR A 100 4.56 2.70 5.82
C THR A 100 5.36 3.11 7.06
N GLY A 101 4.66 3.52 8.11
CA GLY A 101 5.28 3.84 9.40
C GLY A 101 5.84 5.26 9.48
N MET A 102 5.37 6.18 8.66
CA MET A 102 5.63 7.60 8.81
C MET A 102 5.03 8.11 10.13
N THR A 103 5.73 9.03 10.77
CA THR A 103 5.21 9.80 11.91
C THR A 103 4.22 10.86 11.42
N GLU A 104 3.38 11.38 12.30
CA GLU A 104 2.44 12.47 11.97
C GLU A 104 3.15 13.70 11.37
N SER A 105 4.34 14.02 11.86
CA SER A 105 5.15 15.12 11.34
C SER A 105 5.69 14.83 9.93
N GLU A 106 6.09 13.59 9.65
CA GLU A 106 6.54 13.18 8.32
C GLU A 106 5.37 13.16 7.31
N GLU A 107 4.18 12.71 7.72
CA GLU A 107 2.97 12.77 6.88
C GLU A 107 2.56 14.22 6.57
N ALA A 108 2.65 15.11 7.57
CA ALA A 108 2.37 16.53 7.38
C ALA A 108 3.35 17.19 6.40
N GLU A 109 4.65 16.91 6.55
CA GLU A 109 5.69 17.40 5.63
C GLU A 109 5.49 16.88 4.20
N LEU A 110 5.24 15.57 4.04
CA LEU A 110 4.96 14.98 2.73
C LEU A 110 3.76 15.65 2.06
N LYS A 111 2.69 15.90 2.82
CA LYS A 111 1.48 16.57 2.33
C LYS A 111 1.76 17.99 1.87
N GLU A 112 2.56 18.76 2.61
CA GLU A 112 2.96 20.12 2.26
C GLU A 112 3.78 20.14 0.96
N LEU A 113 4.82 19.29 0.87
CA LEU A 113 5.66 19.15 -0.32
C LEU A 113 4.85 18.74 -1.55
N ALA A 114 4.00 17.73 -1.43
CA ALA A 114 3.16 17.27 -2.54
C ALA A 114 2.16 18.34 -2.98
N SER A 115 1.52 19.04 -2.05
CA SER A 115 0.54 20.08 -2.37
C SER A 115 1.14 21.27 -3.13
N SER A 116 2.41 21.57 -2.87
CA SER A 116 3.10 22.70 -3.50
C SER A 116 3.85 22.33 -4.79
N SER A 117 4.38 21.09 -4.90
CA SER A 117 5.45 20.83 -5.86
C SER A 117 5.24 19.62 -6.78
N PHE A 118 4.55 18.57 -6.38
CA PHE A 118 4.39 17.35 -7.19
C PHE A 118 3.14 16.55 -6.82
N PRO A 119 2.58 15.74 -7.75
CA PRO A 119 1.53 14.80 -7.42
C PRO A 119 2.10 13.56 -6.74
N CYS A 120 1.45 13.09 -5.66
CA CYS A 120 1.90 11.96 -4.86
C CYS A 120 0.75 10.97 -4.60
N VAL A 121 0.92 9.71 -4.97
CA VAL A 121 0.05 8.63 -4.48
C VAL A 121 0.69 8.02 -3.24
N HIS A 122 0.05 8.18 -2.09
CA HIS A 122 0.46 7.56 -0.82
C HIS A 122 -0.69 6.79 -0.21
N THR A 123 -0.45 5.53 0.13
CA THR A 123 -1.46 4.66 0.75
C THR A 123 -0.79 3.54 1.55
N SER A 124 -1.47 3.05 2.58
CA SER A 124 -1.01 1.95 3.42
C SER A 124 -0.96 0.59 2.69
N ASN A 125 -1.63 0.47 1.55
CA ASN A 125 -1.67 -0.76 0.75
C ASN A 125 -1.90 -0.44 -0.73
N MET A 126 -0.96 -0.85 -1.60
CA MET A 126 -1.04 -0.61 -3.05
C MET A 126 -1.86 -1.67 -3.80
N ALA A 127 -2.27 -2.77 -3.17
CA ALA A 127 -2.98 -3.84 -3.85
C ALA A 127 -4.36 -3.39 -4.35
N VAL A 128 -4.63 -3.57 -5.65
CA VAL A 128 -5.91 -3.21 -6.27
C VAL A 128 -7.08 -3.90 -5.55
N GLY A 129 -7.01 -5.22 -5.39
CA GLY A 129 -8.09 -6.00 -4.75
C GLY A 129 -8.35 -5.60 -3.30
N VAL A 130 -7.31 -5.21 -2.54
CA VAL A 130 -7.46 -4.74 -1.15
C VAL A 130 -8.16 -3.38 -1.10
N ASN A 131 -7.84 -2.48 -2.01
CA ASN A 131 -8.51 -1.16 -2.06
C ASN A 131 -9.99 -1.28 -2.48
N VAL A 132 -10.31 -2.18 -3.41
CA VAL A 132 -11.69 -2.53 -3.73
C VAL A 132 -12.39 -3.11 -2.50
N LEU A 133 -11.74 -4.06 -1.79
CA LEU A 133 -12.28 -4.64 -0.55
C LEU A 133 -12.59 -3.56 0.50
N PHE A 134 -11.72 -2.57 0.71
CA PHE A 134 -11.95 -1.47 1.63
C PHE A 134 -13.26 -0.75 1.33
N LYS A 135 -13.50 -0.40 0.06
CA LYS A 135 -14.73 0.29 -0.34
C LYS A 135 -15.96 -0.60 -0.26
N LEU A 136 -15.85 -1.86 -0.65
CA LEU A 136 -16.95 -2.82 -0.50
C LEU A 136 -17.36 -2.98 0.98
N VAL A 137 -16.40 -3.08 1.88
CA VAL A 137 -16.66 -3.19 3.32
C VAL A 137 -17.35 -1.94 3.86
N GLU A 138 -16.88 -0.73 3.51
CA GLU A 138 -17.53 0.52 3.91
C GLU A 138 -19.00 0.58 3.44
N LYS A 139 -19.23 0.27 2.16
CA LYS A 139 -20.59 0.32 1.57
C LYS A 139 -21.51 -0.76 2.13
N THR A 140 -20.99 -1.98 2.31
CA THR A 140 -21.74 -3.09 2.90
C THR A 140 -22.12 -2.79 4.34
N ALA A 141 -21.18 -2.30 5.15
CA ALA A 141 -21.44 -1.90 6.53
C ALA A 141 -22.54 -0.83 6.60
N ARG A 142 -22.47 0.18 5.74
CA ARG A 142 -23.50 1.24 5.65
C ARG A 142 -24.87 0.69 5.26
N ALA A 143 -24.93 -0.24 4.31
CA ALA A 143 -26.18 -0.80 3.82
C ALA A 143 -26.85 -1.72 4.84
N LEU A 144 -26.06 -2.53 5.57
CA LEU A 144 -26.55 -3.50 6.54
C LEU A 144 -26.85 -2.87 7.92
N GLY A 145 -26.14 -1.79 8.28
CA GLY A 145 -26.38 -1.06 9.52
C GLY A 145 -26.16 -1.89 10.78
N ASP A 146 -26.87 -1.52 11.83
CA ASP A 146 -26.76 -2.14 13.17
C ASP A 146 -27.42 -3.53 13.28
N ALA A 147 -28.06 -4.02 12.21
CA ALA A 147 -28.67 -5.35 12.20
C ALA A 147 -27.65 -6.49 12.02
N TYR A 148 -26.42 -6.17 11.68
CA TYR A 148 -25.34 -7.15 11.44
C TYR A 148 -24.12 -6.87 12.31
N ASP A 149 -23.61 -7.92 12.91
CA ASP A 149 -22.32 -7.92 13.61
C ASP A 149 -21.17 -7.92 12.62
N VAL A 150 -20.11 -7.16 12.90
CA VAL A 150 -18.94 -7.10 12.04
C VAL A 150 -17.74 -7.78 12.70
N GLU A 151 -17.20 -8.82 12.04
CA GLU A 151 -16.02 -9.54 12.47
C GLU A 151 -15.00 -9.61 11.33
N ILE A 152 -13.74 -9.37 11.64
CA ILE A 152 -12.63 -9.41 10.70
C ILE A 152 -11.65 -10.50 11.16
N VAL A 153 -11.31 -11.41 10.25
CA VAL A 153 -10.29 -12.42 10.47
C VAL A 153 -9.18 -12.23 9.46
N GLU A 154 -7.95 -12.08 9.94
CA GLU A 154 -6.78 -11.96 9.07
C GLU A 154 -5.79 -13.09 9.34
N ALA A 155 -5.13 -13.58 8.29
CA ALA A 155 -4.12 -14.61 8.40
C ALA A 155 -2.86 -14.22 7.62
N HIS A 156 -1.70 -14.37 8.26
CA HIS A 156 -0.39 -14.16 7.64
C HIS A 156 0.62 -15.21 8.08
N HIS A 157 1.77 -15.20 7.39
CA HIS A 157 2.88 -16.11 7.66
C HIS A 157 3.40 -15.97 9.10
N ARG A 158 4.01 -17.06 9.61
CA ARG A 158 4.52 -17.17 10.99
C ARG A 158 5.55 -16.10 11.38
N MET A 159 6.19 -15.44 10.40
CA MET A 159 7.23 -14.42 10.63
C MET A 159 6.68 -12.99 10.73
N LYS A 160 5.35 -12.77 10.56
CA LYS A 160 4.75 -11.44 10.71
C LYS A 160 4.70 -11.04 12.17
N LYS A 161 5.28 -9.88 12.49
CA LYS A 161 5.49 -9.43 13.89
C LYS A 161 4.31 -8.63 14.44
N ASP A 162 3.65 -7.85 13.59
CA ASP A 162 2.49 -7.04 13.98
C ASP A 162 1.19 -7.87 13.94
N ALA A 163 0.30 -7.65 14.88
CA ALA A 163 -1.05 -8.16 14.95
C ALA A 163 -1.96 -7.17 15.69
N PRO A 164 -3.14 -6.83 15.15
CA PRO A 164 -3.60 -7.13 13.78
C PRO A 164 -2.77 -6.47 12.70
N SER A 165 -2.88 -6.99 11.45
CA SER A 165 -2.22 -6.39 10.28
C SER A 165 -2.77 -4.99 9.99
N GLY A 166 -1.95 -4.11 9.38
CA GLY A 166 -2.39 -2.78 8.96
C GLY A 166 -3.62 -2.82 8.05
N THR A 167 -3.72 -3.82 7.17
CA THR A 167 -4.89 -4.03 6.31
C THR A 167 -6.14 -4.37 7.13
N ALA A 168 -6.03 -5.22 8.15
CA ALA A 168 -7.18 -5.54 9.01
C ALA A 168 -7.64 -4.34 9.83
N ILE A 169 -6.70 -3.53 10.34
CA ILE A 169 -7.03 -2.26 11.00
C ILE A 169 -7.76 -1.31 10.04
N THR A 170 -7.30 -1.20 8.80
CA THR A 170 -7.96 -0.35 7.79
C THR A 170 -9.37 -0.88 7.47
N LEU A 171 -9.56 -2.20 7.34
CA LEU A 171 -10.89 -2.81 7.17
C LEU A 171 -11.83 -2.47 8.32
N GLY A 172 -11.34 -2.54 9.56
CA GLY A 172 -12.10 -2.14 10.74
C GLY A 172 -12.51 -0.65 10.70
N LYS A 173 -11.58 0.23 10.30
CA LYS A 173 -11.87 1.65 10.11
C LYS A 173 -12.90 1.90 9.00
N MET A 174 -12.84 1.16 7.89
CA MET A 174 -13.83 1.26 6.81
C MET A 174 -15.21 0.79 7.27
N ALA A 175 -15.28 -0.32 7.99
CA ALA A 175 -16.54 -0.81 8.58
C ALA A 175 -17.11 0.21 9.57
N ALA A 176 -16.29 0.75 10.46
CA ALA A 176 -16.69 1.78 11.42
C ALA A 176 -17.20 3.05 10.72
N ALA A 177 -16.51 3.52 9.67
CA ALA A 177 -16.95 4.65 8.87
C ALA A 177 -18.30 4.40 8.19
N GLY A 178 -18.50 3.19 7.64
CA GLY A 178 -19.78 2.78 7.07
C GLY A 178 -20.93 2.81 8.07
N LEU A 179 -20.65 2.41 9.33
CA LEU A 179 -21.62 2.37 10.44
C LEU A 179 -21.74 3.69 11.22
N GLY A 180 -20.96 4.71 10.87
CA GLY A 180 -20.93 5.99 11.63
C GLY A 180 -20.41 5.85 13.05
N ARG A 181 -19.46 4.91 13.29
CA ARG A 181 -18.88 4.62 14.61
C ARG A 181 -17.43 5.12 14.70
N ASP A 182 -16.99 5.47 15.90
CA ASP A 182 -15.57 5.69 16.20
C ASP A 182 -14.87 4.32 16.31
N PHE A 183 -13.92 4.07 15.43
CA PHE A 183 -13.19 2.79 15.37
C PHE A 183 -12.47 2.46 16.69
N ASP A 184 -11.81 3.44 17.29
CA ASP A 184 -11.02 3.20 18.51
C ASP A 184 -11.90 2.92 19.74
N ALA A 185 -13.14 3.41 19.73
CA ALA A 185 -14.12 3.13 20.76
C ALA A 185 -14.79 1.76 20.63
N VAL A 186 -14.87 1.18 19.42
CA VAL A 186 -15.63 -0.05 19.16
C VAL A 186 -14.77 -1.26 18.75
N ALA A 187 -13.47 -1.07 18.51
CA ALA A 187 -12.59 -2.15 18.05
C ALA A 187 -12.25 -3.13 19.19
N VAL A 188 -12.59 -4.40 19.00
CA VAL A 188 -12.22 -5.52 19.90
C VAL A 188 -11.18 -6.38 19.21
N LYS A 189 -9.92 -6.26 19.64
CA LYS A 189 -8.76 -6.92 19.02
C LYS A 189 -8.35 -8.22 19.74
N GLU A 190 -9.00 -8.52 20.85
CA GLU A 190 -8.71 -9.71 21.66
C GLU A 190 -9.98 -10.18 22.37
N ARG A 191 -10.22 -11.49 22.36
CA ARG A 191 -11.23 -12.17 23.18
C ARG A 191 -10.58 -13.38 23.82
N ASN A 192 -10.48 -13.38 25.15
CA ASN A 192 -9.85 -14.46 25.90
C ASN A 192 -10.60 -14.73 27.21
N GLY A 193 -10.88 -16.01 27.51
CA GLY A 193 -11.60 -16.42 28.70
C GLY A 193 -13.11 -16.21 28.61
N ILE A 194 -13.76 -15.98 29.78
CA ILE A 194 -15.20 -15.74 29.88
C ILE A 194 -15.43 -14.22 29.76
N ILE A 195 -15.79 -13.76 28.57
CA ILE A 195 -15.91 -12.33 28.22
C ILE A 195 -17.35 -11.81 28.23
N GLY A 196 -18.34 -12.67 28.52
CA GLY A 196 -19.76 -12.32 28.36
C GLY A 196 -20.24 -12.39 26.90
N ALA A 197 -21.48 -11.94 26.68
CA ALA A 197 -22.03 -11.85 25.33
C ALA A 197 -21.36 -10.70 24.56
N ARG A 198 -21.28 -10.85 23.22
CA ARG A 198 -20.86 -9.80 22.31
C ARG A 198 -21.76 -8.55 22.47
N THR A 199 -21.16 -7.36 22.40
CA THR A 199 -21.94 -6.13 22.41
C THR A 199 -22.36 -5.73 20.98
N ASP A 200 -23.48 -5.02 20.83
CA ASP A 200 -24.08 -4.70 19.52
C ASP A 200 -23.18 -3.84 18.62
N LYS A 201 -22.33 -3.00 19.21
CA LYS A 201 -21.55 -2.01 18.43
C LYS A 201 -20.09 -2.38 18.20
N GLU A 202 -19.60 -3.47 18.78
CA GLU A 202 -18.20 -3.83 18.60
C GLU A 202 -17.88 -4.29 17.17
N ILE A 203 -16.65 -4.04 16.75
CA ILE A 203 -16.04 -4.57 15.53
C ILE A 203 -14.89 -5.47 15.96
N GLY A 204 -15.05 -6.78 15.77
CA GLY A 204 -14.04 -7.76 16.17
C GLY A 204 -12.93 -7.87 15.11
N ILE A 205 -11.68 -8.05 15.58
CA ILE A 205 -10.53 -8.29 14.70
C ILE A 205 -9.68 -9.42 15.28
N GLN A 206 -9.59 -10.54 14.57
CA GLN A 206 -8.82 -11.71 14.97
C GLN A 206 -7.65 -11.96 14.04
N SER A 207 -6.50 -12.34 14.60
CA SER A 207 -5.27 -12.55 13.84
C SER A 207 -4.80 -14.00 13.92
N ILE A 208 -4.53 -14.59 12.76
CA ILE A 208 -3.95 -15.92 12.60
C ILE A 208 -2.52 -15.80 12.08
N ARG A 209 -1.59 -16.58 12.64
CA ARG A 209 -0.19 -16.67 12.18
C ARG A 209 0.14 -18.13 11.91
N GLY A 210 0.52 -18.45 10.66
CA GLY A 210 0.84 -19.84 10.29
C GLY A 210 1.56 -19.93 8.95
N GLY A 211 2.39 -20.95 8.81
CA GLY A 211 3.06 -21.31 7.57
C GLY A 211 3.70 -20.13 6.85
N ASP A 212 3.44 -20.07 5.55
CA ASP A 212 3.89 -19.08 4.58
C ASP A 212 2.73 -18.25 3.99
N ILE A 213 1.59 -18.19 4.67
CA ILE A 213 0.39 -17.44 4.24
C ILE A 213 0.81 -16.01 3.88
N VAL A 214 0.60 -15.61 2.62
CA VAL A 214 1.01 -14.30 2.12
C VAL A 214 0.17 -13.18 2.74
N GLY A 215 -1.14 -13.39 2.84
CA GLY A 215 -2.10 -12.49 3.46
C GLY A 215 -3.52 -12.85 3.05
N GLU A 216 -4.36 -13.11 4.02
CA GLU A 216 -5.79 -13.37 3.85
C GLU A 216 -6.58 -12.43 4.76
N HIS A 217 -7.66 -11.87 4.26
CA HIS A 217 -8.55 -11.00 5.02
C HIS A 217 -9.98 -11.37 4.72
N ARG A 218 -10.73 -11.69 5.74
CA ARG A 218 -12.14 -12.08 5.70
C ARG A 218 -12.94 -11.13 6.58
N VAL A 219 -13.94 -10.50 6.01
CA VAL A 219 -14.88 -9.66 6.74
C VAL A 219 -16.24 -10.35 6.72
N LEU A 220 -16.75 -10.63 7.91
CA LEU A 220 -18.05 -11.23 8.13
C LEU A 220 -19.03 -10.16 8.58
N PHE A 221 -20.19 -10.15 7.98
CA PHE A 221 -21.37 -9.41 8.42
C PHE A 221 -22.42 -10.45 8.82
N ALA A 222 -22.52 -10.69 10.13
CA ALA A 222 -23.34 -11.76 10.68
C ALA A 222 -24.70 -11.21 11.17
N GLY A 223 -25.76 -11.51 10.46
CA GLY A 223 -27.13 -11.23 10.83
C GLY A 223 -27.83 -12.42 11.46
N ILE A 224 -29.09 -12.23 11.88
CA ILE A 224 -29.90 -13.35 12.38
C ILE A 224 -30.36 -14.19 11.19
N GLY A 225 -29.91 -15.43 11.12
CA GLY A 225 -30.28 -16.39 10.09
C GLY A 225 -29.46 -16.34 8.80
N GLU A 226 -28.54 -15.37 8.66
CA GLU A 226 -27.64 -15.28 7.49
C GLU A 226 -26.28 -14.64 7.84
N CYS A 227 -25.31 -14.86 7.00
CA CYS A 227 -24.01 -14.20 7.07
C CYS A 227 -23.53 -13.84 5.67
N LEU A 228 -23.14 -12.59 5.47
CA LEU A 228 -22.48 -12.13 4.26
C LEU A 228 -20.97 -12.06 4.53
N GLU A 229 -20.16 -12.59 3.62
CA GLU A 229 -18.71 -12.58 3.73
C GLU A 229 -18.06 -11.92 2.52
N ILE A 230 -17.07 -11.08 2.78
CA ILE A 230 -16.22 -10.50 1.76
C ILE A 230 -14.77 -10.91 2.06
N ASN A 231 -14.14 -11.60 1.12
CA ASN A 231 -12.83 -12.21 1.31
C ASN A 231 -11.83 -11.71 0.27
N HIS A 232 -10.61 -11.49 0.71
CA HIS A 232 -9.44 -11.27 -0.13
C HIS A 232 -8.33 -12.24 0.27
N ARG A 233 -7.75 -12.90 -0.73
CA ARG A 233 -6.60 -13.80 -0.54
C ARG A 233 -5.49 -13.41 -1.49
N ALA A 234 -4.31 -13.11 -0.95
CA ALA A 234 -3.10 -12.89 -1.73
C ALA A 234 -2.36 -14.21 -1.96
N SER A 235 -2.01 -14.52 -3.20
CA SER A 235 -1.21 -15.70 -3.57
C SER A 235 0.29 -15.38 -3.73
N SER A 236 0.63 -14.14 -4.06
CA SER A 236 2.01 -13.65 -4.17
C SER A 236 2.09 -12.18 -3.69
N ARG A 237 3.30 -11.61 -3.62
CA ARG A 237 3.47 -10.17 -3.34
C ARG A 237 3.41 -9.29 -4.60
N ASP A 238 3.25 -9.88 -5.78
CA ASP A 238 3.24 -9.16 -7.05
C ASP A 238 2.07 -8.18 -7.16
N HIS A 239 0.98 -8.44 -6.43
CA HIS A 239 -0.18 -7.57 -6.38
C HIS A 239 0.15 -6.15 -5.86
N PHE A 240 1.16 -5.99 -4.98
CA PHE A 240 1.62 -4.67 -4.55
C PHE A 240 2.37 -3.95 -5.67
N ALA A 241 3.27 -4.67 -6.37
CA ALA A 241 4.00 -4.11 -7.51
C ALA A 241 3.06 -3.73 -8.66
N ASN A 242 2.05 -4.57 -8.92
CA ASN A 242 1.01 -4.27 -9.92
C ASN A 242 0.28 -2.97 -9.60
N GLY A 243 -0.19 -2.79 -8.37
CA GLY A 243 -0.90 -1.58 -7.97
C GLY A 243 -0.02 -0.34 -7.98
N ALA A 244 1.24 -0.46 -7.55
CA ALA A 244 2.20 0.64 -7.59
C ALA A 244 2.56 1.06 -9.03
N ALA A 245 2.73 0.10 -9.95
CA ALA A 245 2.96 0.38 -11.36
C ALA A 245 1.74 1.05 -12.02
N LEU A 246 0.52 0.61 -11.69
CA LEU A 246 -0.71 1.28 -12.11
C LEU A 246 -0.79 2.71 -11.59
N ALA A 247 -0.46 2.93 -10.31
CA ALA A 247 -0.42 4.25 -9.69
C ALA A 247 0.62 5.15 -10.36
N ALA A 248 1.79 4.61 -10.73
CA ALA A 248 2.83 5.36 -11.44
C ALA A 248 2.37 5.82 -12.84
N ALA A 249 1.70 4.95 -13.60
CA ALA A 249 1.12 5.33 -14.88
C ALA A 249 0.04 6.41 -14.74
N TRP A 250 -0.75 6.35 -13.66
CA TRP A 250 -1.88 7.24 -13.42
C TRP A 250 -1.48 8.62 -12.91
N VAL A 251 -0.45 8.72 -12.03
CA VAL A 251 -0.13 9.94 -11.28
C VAL A 251 0.56 10.99 -12.13
N VAL A 252 1.28 10.60 -13.17
CA VAL A 252 2.00 11.53 -14.06
C VAL A 252 1.00 12.43 -14.78
N GLY A 253 1.24 13.74 -14.73
CA GLY A 253 0.37 14.76 -15.32
C GLY A 253 -0.85 15.13 -14.48
N LYS A 254 -0.98 14.60 -13.25
CA LYS A 254 -1.98 15.09 -12.30
C LYS A 254 -1.54 16.41 -11.67
N ALA A 255 -2.49 17.15 -11.14
CA ALA A 255 -2.18 18.36 -10.36
C ALA A 255 -1.39 17.99 -9.11
N ASN A 256 -0.59 18.93 -8.60
CA ASN A 256 0.11 18.75 -7.33
C ASN A 256 -0.86 18.41 -6.20
N GLY A 257 -0.47 17.51 -5.32
CA GLY A 257 -1.34 17.09 -4.21
C GLY A 257 -1.17 15.63 -3.83
N MET A 258 -1.89 15.27 -2.76
CA MET A 258 -1.93 13.89 -2.26
C MET A 258 -3.10 13.14 -2.87
N TYR A 259 -2.83 11.94 -3.33
CA TYR A 259 -3.78 10.98 -3.89
C TYR A 259 -3.64 9.63 -3.18
N THR A 260 -4.65 8.81 -3.29
CA THR A 260 -4.69 7.45 -2.77
C THR A 260 -5.00 6.45 -3.89
N MET A 261 -4.95 5.16 -3.60
CA MET A 261 -5.41 4.15 -4.55
C MET A 261 -6.92 4.26 -4.85
N PHE A 262 -7.72 4.91 -4.01
CA PHE A 262 -9.12 5.19 -4.34
C PHE A 262 -9.26 6.18 -5.50
N ASP A 263 -8.34 7.13 -5.62
CA ASP A 263 -8.26 8.06 -6.76
C ASP A 263 -7.83 7.31 -8.03
N VAL A 264 -6.75 6.52 -7.92
CA VAL A 264 -6.18 5.75 -9.03
C VAL A 264 -7.21 4.79 -9.64
N LEU A 265 -8.01 4.14 -8.79
CA LEU A 265 -9.00 3.14 -9.18
C LEU A 265 -10.41 3.70 -9.42
N ASN A 266 -10.59 5.02 -9.31
CA ASN A 266 -11.91 5.68 -9.41
C ASN A 266 -12.97 5.07 -8.47
N LEU A 267 -12.57 4.84 -7.21
CA LEU A 267 -13.44 4.22 -6.19
C LEU A 267 -14.10 5.24 -5.24
N LYS A 268 -13.95 6.54 -5.49
CA LYS A 268 -14.52 7.57 -4.61
C LYS A 268 -16.05 7.57 -4.62
N ASP A 269 -16.62 7.27 -5.77
CA ASP A 269 -18.06 7.28 -6.00
C ASP A 269 -18.71 5.90 -5.80
N LEU A 270 -17.92 4.90 -5.47
CA LEU A 270 -18.39 3.55 -5.17
C LEU A 270 -19.06 3.49 -3.80
#